data_7feaf6a1ea37134173e0ca820ae153d9
#
_entry.id   7feaf6a1ea37134173e0ca820ae153d9
#
_cell.length_a   1.000
_cell.length_b   1.000
_cell.length_c   1.000
_cell.angle_alpha   90.00
_cell.angle_beta   90.00
_cell.angle_gamma   90.00
#
_symmetry.space_group_name_H-M   'P 1'
#
loop_
_entity.id
_entity.type
_entity.pdbx_description
1 polymer ?
#
loop_
_entity_poly.entity_id
_entity_poly.type
_entity_poly.pdbx_seq_one_letter_code
_entity_poly.pdbx_strand_id
1 'polypeptide(L)'
;MRFIAAIALLATFTLSALASDWPQWRGPNRDGVSTEKGLLDEWPEGGPELLWKATGVGVGFSSVSVIGDRIYTMGDGKTASYVYCLSAKSGKIIWTSKRVGKTGGNYKGPRSTP
;
A
#
# COMPACT_ATOMS: atom_id res chain seq x y z
N MET A 1 2.55 47.61 -38.26
CA MET A 1 3.43 46.60 -37.65
C MET A 1 2.63 45.87 -36.59
N ARG A 2 2.26 44.57 -36.83
CA ARG A 2 1.47 43.73 -35.91
C ARG A 2 2.45 42.79 -35.24
N PHE A 3 2.64 42.94 -33.92
CA PHE A 3 3.42 42.00 -33.10
C PHE A 3 2.51 40.83 -32.72
N ILE A 4 2.78 39.64 -33.27
CA ILE A 4 2.16 38.39 -32.85
C ILE A 4 3.01 37.88 -31.69
N ALA A 5 2.47 37.94 -30.47
CA ALA A 5 3.08 37.33 -29.30
C ALA A 5 2.74 35.83 -29.33
N ALA A 6 3.74 35.01 -29.60
CA ALA A 6 3.62 33.54 -29.46
C ALA A 6 3.71 33.16 -27.97
N ILE A 7 2.60 32.75 -27.38
CA ILE A 7 2.56 32.17 -26.04
C ILE A 7 2.98 30.72 -26.18
N ALA A 8 4.21 30.41 -25.75
CA ALA A 8 4.67 29.03 -25.63
C ALA A 8 4.03 28.40 -24.38
N LEU A 9 3.06 27.51 -24.58
CA LEU A 9 2.45 26.72 -23.55
C LEU A 9 3.43 25.62 -23.11
N LEU A 10 4.16 25.82 -21.99
CA LEU A 10 4.99 24.79 -21.37
C LEU A 10 4.06 23.75 -20.76
N ALA A 11 3.85 22.64 -21.44
CA ALA A 11 3.20 21.47 -20.85
C ALA A 11 4.19 20.83 -19.86
N THR A 12 4.00 21.07 -18.57
CA THR A 12 4.69 20.36 -17.50
C THR A 12 4.14 18.93 -17.44
N PHE A 13 4.84 18.00 -18.07
CA PHE A 13 4.62 16.56 -17.84
C PHE A 13 5.03 16.24 -16.41
N THR A 14 4.06 16.14 -15.51
CA THR A 14 4.28 15.49 -14.20
C THR A 14 4.47 13.99 -14.47
N LEU A 15 5.72 13.53 -14.49
CA LEU A 15 6.00 12.11 -14.39
C LEU A 15 5.48 11.65 -13.02
N SER A 16 4.30 11.04 -13.00
CA SER A 16 3.86 10.28 -11.85
C SER A 16 4.86 9.12 -11.68
N ALA A 17 5.68 9.18 -10.65
CA ALA A 17 6.46 8.03 -10.25
C ALA A 17 5.47 6.91 -9.92
N LEU A 18 5.39 5.90 -10.79
CA LEU A 18 4.64 4.69 -10.50
C LEU A 18 5.44 3.95 -9.44
N ALA A 19 4.92 3.92 -8.22
CA ALA A 19 5.49 3.11 -7.15
C ALA A 19 5.61 1.66 -7.61
N SER A 20 6.74 1.03 -7.32
CA SER A 20 6.98 -0.36 -7.69
C SER A 20 6.08 -1.28 -6.86
N ASP A 21 5.60 -2.37 -7.46
CA ASP A 21 4.88 -3.40 -6.74
C ASP A 21 5.75 -4.03 -5.64
N TRP A 22 5.11 -4.37 -4.53
CA TRP A 22 5.69 -5.14 -3.43
C TRP A 22 4.90 -6.44 -3.24
N PRO A 23 5.04 -7.41 -4.19
CA PRO A 23 4.05 -8.48 -4.39
C PRO A 23 4.12 -9.62 -3.37
N GLN A 24 5.10 -9.61 -2.48
CA GLN A 24 5.33 -10.69 -1.52
C GLN A 24 6.15 -10.21 -0.33
N TRP A 25 6.32 -11.08 0.68
CA TRP A 25 7.18 -10.82 1.82
C TRP A 25 8.61 -10.48 1.37
N ARG A 26 9.14 -9.38 1.90
CA ARG A 26 10.46 -8.80 1.58
C ARG A 26 10.62 -8.35 0.12
N GLY A 27 9.52 -8.10 -0.60
CA GLY A 27 9.52 -7.51 -1.92
C GLY A 27 9.80 -8.46 -3.08
N PRO A 28 9.98 -7.93 -4.30
CA PRO A 28 10.11 -8.71 -5.53
C PRO A 28 11.21 -9.76 -5.48
N ASN A 29 12.34 -9.42 -4.89
CA ASN A 29 13.53 -10.26 -4.81
C ASN A 29 13.69 -10.99 -3.47
N ARG A 30 12.76 -10.79 -2.52
CA ARG A 30 12.83 -11.32 -1.15
C ARG A 30 14.05 -10.88 -0.34
N ASP A 31 14.67 -9.77 -0.71
CA ASP A 31 15.85 -9.20 -0.06
C ASP A 31 15.51 -8.05 0.91
N GLY A 32 14.28 -7.56 0.88
CA GLY A 32 13.83 -6.43 1.70
C GLY A 32 14.31 -5.09 1.18
N VAL A 33 14.79 -5.03 -0.06
CA VAL A 33 15.33 -3.82 -0.68
C VAL A 33 14.33 -3.26 -1.68
N SER A 34 13.99 -1.97 -1.54
CA SER A 34 13.21 -1.24 -2.54
C SER A 34 14.15 -0.60 -3.58
N THR A 35 13.75 -0.66 -4.84
CA THR A 35 14.43 0.02 -5.95
C THR A 35 13.88 1.43 -6.20
N GLU A 36 12.94 1.89 -5.38
CA GLU A 36 12.36 3.23 -5.44
C GLU A 36 13.45 4.29 -5.35
N LYS A 37 13.26 5.36 -6.12
CA LYS A 37 14.18 6.51 -6.16
C LYS A 37 13.40 7.79 -5.84
N GLY A 38 14.14 8.82 -5.41
CA GLY A 38 13.54 10.10 -5.07
C GLY A 38 12.77 10.07 -3.76
N LEU A 39 13.10 9.12 -2.88
CA LEU A 39 12.60 9.11 -1.51
C LEU A 39 13.18 10.30 -0.74
N LEU A 40 12.49 10.71 0.32
CA LEU A 40 12.97 11.77 1.21
C LEU A 40 14.20 11.27 1.98
N ASP A 41 15.25 12.09 2.01
CA ASP A 41 16.43 11.83 2.83
C ASP A 41 16.14 12.09 4.32
N GLU A 42 15.25 13.03 4.61
CA GLU A 42 14.81 13.39 5.96
C GLU A 42 13.29 13.55 6.00
N TRP A 43 12.69 13.23 7.16
CA TRP A 43 11.28 13.49 7.38
C TRP A 43 11.03 14.99 7.58
N PRO A 44 9.90 15.54 7.09
CA PRO A 44 9.47 16.90 7.45
C PRO A 44 9.32 17.06 8.96
N GLU A 45 9.42 18.29 9.45
CA GLU A 45 9.09 18.58 10.86
C GLU A 45 7.67 18.09 11.18
N GLY A 46 7.52 17.29 12.23
CA GLY A 46 6.26 16.63 12.59
C GLY A 46 6.03 15.26 11.92
N GLY A 47 6.98 14.77 11.11
CA GLY A 47 6.92 13.47 10.45
C GLY A 47 6.16 13.46 9.12
N PRO A 48 5.95 12.29 8.52
CA PRO A 48 5.21 12.16 7.27
C PRO A 48 3.72 12.43 7.45
N GLU A 49 3.08 12.99 6.42
CA GLU A 49 1.63 13.20 6.40
C GLU A 49 0.87 11.87 6.43
N LEU A 50 -0.13 11.76 7.30
CA LEU A 50 -1.04 10.61 7.32
C LEU A 50 -2.13 10.80 6.26
N LEU A 51 -2.02 10.09 5.13
CA LEU A 51 -2.99 10.17 4.05
C LEU A 51 -4.31 9.45 4.39
N TRP A 52 -4.22 8.28 4.98
CA TRP A 52 -5.38 7.50 5.43
C TRP A 52 -4.99 6.43 6.45
N LYS A 53 -5.99 5.93 7.17
CA LYS A 53 -5.86 4.82 8.12
C LYS A 53 -6.96 3.80 7.85
N ALA A 54 -6.59 2.55 7.59
CA ALA A 54 -7.54 1.45 7.46
C ALA A 54 -7.89 0.87 8.82
N THR A 55 -9.15 0.46 8.99
CA THR A 55 -9.67 -0.27 10.14
C THR A 55 -10.51 -1.45 9.68
N GLY A 56 -10.84 -2.38 10.58
CA GLY A 56 -11.70 -3.53 10.25
C GLY A 56 -11.00 -4.69 9.56
N VAL A 57 -9.67 -4.69 9.48
CA VAL A 57 -8.86 -5.77 8.90
C VAL A 57 -8.53 -6.89 9.91
N GLY A 58 -9.21 -6.91 11.04
CA GLY A 58 -9.01 -7.93 12.09
C GLY A 58 -7.74 -7.72 12.90
N VAL A 59 -7.29 -8.79 13.55
CA VAL A 59 -6.12 -8.81 14.45
C VAL A 59 -5.07 -9.74 13.86
N GLY A 60 -3.79 -9.33 13.90
CA GLY A 60 -2.69 -10.18 13.42
C GLY A 60 -1.39 -9.44 13.26
N PHE A 61 -0.41 -10.18 12.76
CA PHE A 61 0.97 -9.73 12.50
C PHE A 61 1.34 -9.92 11.02
N SER A 62 0.34 -10.06 10.15
CA SER A 62 0.55 -10.17 8.71
C SER A 62 1.14 -8.87 8.18
N SER A 63 2.18 -8.97 7.37
CA SER A 63 2.61 -7.84 6.56
C SER A 63 1.67 -7.64 5.36
N VAL A 64 1.93 -6.63 4.56
CA VAL A 64 1.15 -6.34 3.37
C VAL A 64 1.89 -6.75 2.11
N SER A 65 1.16 -7.11 1.06
CA SER A 65 1.63 -7.09 -0.32
C SER A 65 0.89 -6.00 -1.10
N VAL A 66 1.56 -5.41 -2.09
CA VAL A 66 1.04 -4.30 -2.88
C VAL A 66 1.23 -4.62 -4.35
N ILE A 67 0.14 -4.59 -5.12
CA ILE A 67 0.14 -4.80 -6.57
C ILE A 67 -0.76 -3.73 -7.20
N GLY A 68 -0.17 -2.84 -7.96
CA GLY A 68 -0.87 -1.70 -8.54
C GLY A 68 -1.56 -0.85 -7.47
N ASP A 69 -2.87 -0.67 -7.59
CA ASP A 69 -3.69 0.09 -6.64
C ASP A 69 -4.33 -0.75 -5.52
N ARG A 70 -3.84 -1.98 -5.30
CA ARG A 70 -4.35 -2.94 -4.33
C ARG A 70 -3.34 -3.26 -3.25
N ILE A 71 -3.83 -3.30 -2.02
CA ILE A 71 -3.09 -3.77 -0.86
C ILE A 71 -3.77 -5.02 -0.34
N TYR A 72 -2.98 -6.06 -0.05
CA TYR A 72 -3.46 -7.31 0.51
C TYR A 72 -2.83 -7.52 1.88
N THR A 73 -3.65 -7.95 2.84
CA THR A 73 -3.21 -8.30 4.18
C THR A 73 -4.12 -9.39 4.76
N MET A 74 -3.75 -9.96 5.90
CA MET A 74 -4.55 -10.95 6.61
C MET A 74 -4.84 -10.49 8.04
N GLY A 75 -5.95 -10.96 8.58
CA GLY A 75 -6.30 -10.73 9.97
C GLY A 75 -7.37 -11.68 10.46
N ASP A 76 -7.37 -11.90 11.78
CA ASP A 76 -8.39 -12.67 12.46
C ASP A 76 -9.62 -11.83 12.75
N GLY A 77 -10.75 -12.29 12.28
CA GLY A 77 -12.04 -11.85 12.77
C GLY A 77 -12.41 -12.60 14.06
N LYS A 78 -13.72 -12.65 14.39
CA LYS A 78 -14.18 -13.29 15.62
C LYS A 78 -14.00 -14.82 15.61
N THR A 79 -14.15 -15.47 14.47
CA THR A 79 -14.23 -16.94 14.35
C THR A 79 -13.26 -17.54 13.34
N ALA A 80 -12.62 -16.73 12.51
CA ALA A 80 -11.77 -17.21 11.43
C ALA A 80 -10.76 -16.14 11.00
N SER A 81 -9.73 -16.58 10.26
CA SER A 81 -8.79 -15.71 9.56
C SER A 81 -9.30 -15.42 8.14
N TYR A 82 -9.05 -14.22 7.67
CA TYR A 82 -9.47 -13.70 6.37
C TYR A 82 -8.31 -12.98 5.67
N VAL A 83 -8.36 -12.96 4.33
CA VAL A 83 -7.58 -12.05 3.50
C VAL A 83 -8.44 -10.84 3.18
N TYR A 84 -7.86 -9.67 3.25
CA TYR A 84 -8.48 -8.39 2.92
C TYR A 84 -7.76 -7.76 1.73
N CYS A 85 -8.53 -7.26 0.79
CA CYS A 85 -8.03 -6.41 -0.29
C CYS A 85 -8.52 -4.97 -0.06
N LEU A 86 -7.59 -4.03 -0.03
CA LEU A 86 -7.86 -2.62 0.19
C LEU A 86 -7.42 -1.79 -1.01
N SER A 87 -8.03 -0.63 -1.16
CA SER A 87 -7.55 0.39 -2.09
C SER A 87 -6.30 1.08 -1.54
N ALA A 88 -5.22 1.11 -2.31
CA ALA A 88 -4.00 1.84 -1.94
C ALA A 88 -4.25 3.36 -1.86
N LYS A 89 -5.22 3.88 -2.61
CA LYS A 89 -5.56 5.32 -2.60
C LYS A 89 -6.31 5.78 -1.36
N SER A 90 -7.15 4.92 -0.77
CA SER A 90 -8.09 5.34 0.29
C SER A 90 -8.09 4.48 1.53
N GLY A 91 -7.38 3.35 1.55
CA GLY A 91 -7.42 2.37 2.63
C GLY A 91 -8.75 1.64 2.79
N LYS A 92 -9.75 1.89 1.93
CA LYS A 92 -11.06 1.23 2.02
C LYS A 92 -10.96 -0.22 1.62
N ILE A 93 -11.61 -1.11 2.37
CA ILE A 93 -11.73 -2.53 2.04
C ILE A 93 -12.58 -2.65 0.77
N ILE A 94 -12.03 -3.30 -0.25
CA ILE A 94 -12.69 -3.58 -1.53
C ILE A 94 -13.42 -4.91 -1.43
N TRP A 95 -12.74 -5.92 -0.88
CA TRP A 95 -13.32 -7.22 -0.61
C TRP A 95 -12.63 -7.92 0.58
N THR A 96 -13.33 -8.87 1.16
CA THR A 96 -12.83 -9.79 2.17
C THR A 96 -13.04 -11.21 1.63
N SER A 97 -12.04 -12.07 1.79
CA SER A 97 -12.12 -13.46 1.34
C SER A 97 -13.17 -14.25 2.13
N LYS A 98 -13.51 -15.43 1.64
CA LYS A 98 -14.07 -16.49 2.48
C LYS A 98 -13.04 -16.86 3.57
N ARG A 99 -13.46 -17.57 4.60
CA ARG A 99 -12.59 -18.06 5.65
C ARG A 99 -11.37 -18.81 5.07
N VAL A 100 -10.17 -18.42 5.45
CA VAL A 100 -8.91 -19.05 5.00
C VAL A 100 -8.20 -19.83 6.10
N GLY A 101 -8.61 -19.66 7.38
CA GLY A 101 -7.99 -20.34 8.50
C GLY A 101 -8.86 -20.28 9.75
N LYS A 102 -8.35 -20.92 10.81
CA LYS A 102 -8.91 -20.84 12.15
C LYS A 102 -8.24 -19.71 12.91
N THR A 103 -8.99 -19.03 13.76
CA THR A 103 -8.42 -18.09 14.74
C THR A 103 -7.79 -18.85 15.89
N GLY A 104 -6.87 -18.24 16.60
CA GLY A 104 -6.32 -18.74 17.85
C GLY A 104 -4.85 -19.14 17.76
N GLY A 105 -4.39 -19.81 18.82
CA GLY A 105 -2.98 -20.12 19.06
C GLY A 105 -2.37 -19.24 20.15
N ASN A 106 -1.08 -19.45 20.45
CA ASN A 106 -0.37 -18.70 21.50
C ASN A 106 -0.30 -17.18 21.22
N TYR A 107 -0.37 -16.81 19.96
CA TYR A 107 -0.45 -15.42 19.49
C TYR A 107 -1.64 -15.29 18.56
N LYS A 108 -2.48 -14.31 18.81
CA LYS A 108 -3.68 -14.07 18.00
C LYS A 108 -3.29 -13.53 16.63
N GLY A 109 -3.87 -14.12 15.60
CA GLY A 109 -3.84 -13.66 14.23
C GLY A 109 -2.73 -14.23 13.35
N PRO A 110 -2.91 -14.13 12.02
CA PRO A 110 -1.97 -14.60 11.01
C PRO A 110 -0.67 -13.81 11.01
N ARG A 111 0.41 -14.45 10.55
CA ARG A 111 1.76 -13.87 10.43
C ARG A 111 2.32 -13.94 9.02
N SER A 112 1.60 -14.60 8.12
CA SER A 112 2.00 -14.70 6.70
C SER A 112 1.62 -13.45 5.93
N THR A 113 2.37 -13.17 4.87
CA THR A 113 2.02 -12.18 3.85
C THR A 113 1.20 -12.89 2.78
N PRO A 114 0.00 -12.40 2.41
CA PRO A 114 -0.78 -12.96 1.32
C PRO A 114 -0.15 -12.71 -0.02
#